data_ca2a4b6f94659ad2ef4994008c109fa3
#
_entry.id   ca2a4b6f94659ad2ef4994008c109fa3
#
_cell.length_a   1.000
_cell.length_b   1.000
_cell.length_c   1.000
_cell.angle_alpha   90.00
_cell.angle_beta   90.00
_cell.angle_gamma   90.00
#
_symmetry.space_group_name_H-M   'P 1'
#
loop_
_entity.id
_entity.type
_entity.pdbx_description
1 polymer ?
#
loop_
_entity_poly.entity_id
_entity_poly.type
_entity_poly.pdbx_seq_one_letter_code
_entity_poly.pdbx_strand_id
1 'polypeptide(L)'
;MFTLIGIAVGVFVLIALGISGKLSVLAKGFAGMFVENLATTPTGAKAVYNDAIEKAQVNYNKANDAYRQIVGEYEDLKAKVSKLSKDVEKKTNEALASKKAGRMDDAILLAEEREDLLTQLTGLQEDEPRMAAAVKEAEAINTATQRKLKELKKDQTRVVSKLESNEKMKAIYDDLDDLKRTTDTDKLLGSIKDKVTKGNQEIAGAKAIRNNSLDVKLESAETRARKASALSFLDELDKTPKN
;
A
#
# COMPACT_ATOMS: atom_id res chain seq x y z
N MET A 1 2.17 -31.49 12.51
CA MET A 1 2.00 -30.62 11.33
C MET A 1 0.99 -29.48 11.56
N PHE A 2 -0.08 -29.68 12.33
CA PHE A 2 -1.08 -28.65 12.71
C PHE A 2 -0.52 -27.47 13.52
N THR A 3 0.58 -27.65 14.24
CA THR A 3 1.17 -26.60 15.08
C THR A 3 1.89 -25.48 14.30
N LEU A 4 2.42 -25.77 13.11
CA LEU A 4 3.13 -24.77 12.30
C LEU A 4 2.18 -23.82 11.56
N ILE A 5 1.03 -24.32 11.08
CA ILE A 5 0.00 -23.49 10.42
C ILE A 5 -0.67 -22.57 11.45
N GLY A 6 -0.94 -23.06 12.65
CA GLY A 6 -1.47 -22.25 13.75
C GLY A 6 -0.55 -21.12 14.19
N ILE A 7 0.78 -21.31 14.12
CA ILE A 7 1.76 -20.28 14.46
C ILE A 7 1.83 -19.19 13.38
N ALA A 8 1.79 -19.55 12.09
CA ALA A 8 1.82 -18.57 10.99
C ALA A 8 0.56 -17.69 11.00
N VAL A 9 -0.63 -18.26 11.19
CA VAL A 9 -1.88 -17.50 11.32
C VAL A 9 -1.89 -16.64 12.59
N GLY A 10 -1.38 -17.17 13.71
CA GLY A 10 -1.28 -16.43 14.98
C GLY A 10 -0.35 -15.24 14.92
N VAL A 11 0.79 -15.36 14.25
CA VAL A 11 1.75 -14.26 14.03
C VAL A 11 1.14 -13.21 13.11
N PHE A 12 0.37 -13.60 12.11
CA PHE A 12 -0.29 -12.69 11.19
C PHE A 12 -1.41 -11.88 11.86
N VAL A 13 -2.23 -12.52 12.69
CA VAL A 13 -3.26 -11.86 13.51
C VAL A 13 -2.62 -10.86 14.49
N LEU A 14 -1.49 -11.21 15.10
CA LEU A 14 -0.74 -10.29 15.97
C LEU A 14 -0.14 -9.10 15.20
N ILE A 15 0.34 -9.30 13.98
CA ILE A 15 0.82 -8.22 13.10
C ILE A 15 -0.35 -7.34 12.64
N ALA A 16 -1.47 -7.92 12.22
CA ALA A 16 -2.67 -7.19 11.80
C ALA A 16 -3.30 -6.39 12.95
N LEU A 17 -3.41 -6.97 14.15
CA LEU A 17 -3.86 -6.28 15.37
C LEU A 17 -2.86 -5.22 15.83
N GLY A 18 -1.55 -5.48 15.70
CA GLY A 18 -0.50 -4.50 16.00
C GLY A 18 -0.49 -3.31 15.04
N ILE A 19 -0.83 -3.51 13.77
CA ILE A 19 -0.87 -2.46 12.74
C ILE A 19 -2.20 -1.70 12.81
N SER A 20 -3.34 -2.37 12.95
CA SER A 20 -4.66 -1.71 12.99
C SER A 20 -4.89 -0.90 14.27
N GLY A 21 -4.45 -1.39 15.43
CA GLY A 21 -4.56 -0.67 16.70
C GLY A 21 -3.62 0.54 16.80
N LYS A 22 -2.41 0.45 16.24
CA LYS A 22 -1.41 1.54 16.27
C LYS A 22 -1.58 2.57 15.16
N LEU A 23 -2.25 2.25 14.05
CA LEU A 23 -2.56 3.22 13.00
C LEU A 23 -3.52 4.33 13.48
N SER A 24 -4.50 4.00 14.33
CA SER A 24 -5.38 5.00 14.94
C SER A 24 -4.68 5.83 16.02
N VAL A 25 -3.72 5.24 16.74
CA VAL A 25 -2.89 5.93 17.75
C VAL A 25 -1.82 6.78 17.08
N LEU A 26 -1.21 6.32 15.97
CA LEU A 26 -0.27 7.12 15.19
C LEU A 26 -0.94 8.33 14.53
N ALA A 27 -2.17 8.18 14.02
CA ALA A 27 -2.92 9.31 13.47
C ALA A 27 -3.31 10.35 14.54
N LYS A 28 -3.55 9.92 15.79
CA LYS A 28 -3.86 10.81 16.92
C LYS A 28 -2.63 11.27 17.73
N GLY A 29 -1.58 10.43 17.81
CA GLY A 29 -0.37 10.73 18.59
C GLY A 29 0.58 11.69 17.88
N PHE A 30 0.61 11.73 16.55
CA PHE A 30 1.38 12.71 15.79
C PHE A 30 0.79 14.13 15.82
N ALA A 31 -0.47 14.26 16.16
CA ALA A 31 -1.14 15.56 16.23
C ALA A 31 -0.89 16.33 17.53
N GLY A 32 -0.31 15.73 18.57
CA GLY A 32 -0.41 16.31 19.91
C GLY A 32 0.85 16.64 20.68
N MET A 33 2.06 16.21 20.34
CA MET A 33 3.12 16.32 21.32
C MET A 33 4.52 16.81 20.90
N PHE A 34 4.82 16.93 19.59
CA PHE A 34 6.17 17.35 19.18
C PHE A 34 6.22 18.40 18.07
N VAL A 35 5.08 18.92 17.63
CA VAL A 35 4.97 19.58 16.32
C VAL A 35 4.97 21.12 16.42
N GLU A 36 4.72 21.72 17.59
CA GLU A 36 4.46 23.16 17.62
C GLU A 36 5.68 24.05 17.34
N ASN A 37 6.92 23.61 17.61
CA ASN A 37 8.09 24.46 17.38
C ASN A 37 9.10 23.95 16.33
N LEU A 38 9.18 22.64 16.07
CA LEU A 38 10.11 22.10 15.05
C LEU A 38 9.49 22.03 13.65
N ALA A 39 8.19 21.83 13.56
CA ALA A 39 7.48 21.71 12.27
C ALA A 39 7.18 23.07 11.60
N THR A 40 7.55 24.17 12.23
CA THR A 40 7.35 25.52 11.67
C THR A 40 8.45 25.93 10.70
N THR A 41 9.58 25.22 10.67
CA THR A 41 10.67 25.45 9.73
C THR A 41 10.73 24.36 8.63
N PRO A 42 11.18 24.66 7.40
CA PRO A 42 11.33 23.67 6.35
C PRO A 42 12.23 22.48 6.76
N THR A 43 13.33 22.75 7.44
CA THR A 43 14.29 21.76 7.91
C THR A 43 13.69 20.86 8.98
N GLY A 44 12.99 21.43 9.95
CA GLY A 44 12.33 20.68 11.01
C GLY A 44 11.17 19.82 10.47
N ALA A 45 10.33 20.37 9.59
CA ALA A 45 9.30 19.61 8.91
C ALA A 45 9.88 18.43 8.12
N LYS A 46 10.96 18.67 7.37
CA LYS A 46 11.65 17.62 6.60
C LYS A 46 12.18 16.50 7.51
N ALA A 47 12.75 16.82 8.67
CA ALA A 47 13.23 15.84 9.63
C ALA A 47 12.10 14.96 10.18
N VAL A 48 10.97 15.56 10.58
CA VAL A 48 9.80 14.84 11.08
C VAL A 48 9.21 13.91 10.00
N TYR A 49 9.09 14.41 8.77
CA TYR A 49 8.60 13.58 7.66
C TYR A 49 9.57 12.45 7.31
N ASN A 50 10.89 12.67 7.36
CA ASN A 50 11.88 11.63 7.10
C ASN A 50 11.74 10.47 8.09
N ASP A 51 11.62 10.73 9.40
CA ASP A 51 11.37 9.70 10.41
C ASP A 51 10.06 8.93 10.15
N ALA A 52 9.00 9.67 9.83
CA ALA A 52 7.71 9.05 9.51
C ALA A 52 7.77 8.19 8.23
N ILE A 53 8.48 8.65 7.20
CA ILE A 53 8.67 7.93 5.93
C ILE A 53 9.53 6.68 6.16
N GLU A 54 10.60 6.77 6.95
CA GLU A 54 11.44 5.62 7.28
C GLU A 54 10.62 4.53 8.00
N LYS A 55 9.85 4.90 9.02
CA LYS A 55 8.94 3.98 9.72
C LYS A 55 7.90 3.38 8.79
N ALA A 56 7.32 4.18 7.90
CA ALA A 56 6.35 3.70 6.92
C ALA A 56 7.00 2.76 5.89
N GLN A 57 8.25 3.02 5.48
CA GLN A 57 9.01 2.14 4.59
C GLN A 57 9.28 0.78 5.23
N VAL A 58 9.69 0.77 6.51
CA VAL A 58 9.88 -0.49 7.26
C VAL A 58 8.58 -1.28 7.35
N ASN A 59 7.46 -0.61 7.64
CA ASN A 59 6.16 -1.27 7.71
C ASN A 59 5.70 -1.81 6.34
N TYR A 60 5.92 -1.06 5.27
CA TYR A 60 5.64 -1.52 3.91
C TYR A 60 6.48 -2.75 3.55
N ASN A 61 7.79 -2.74 3.85
CA ASN A 61 8.65 -3.89 3.57
C ASN A 61 8.14 -5.14 4.30
N LYS A 62 7.82 -5.02 5.61
CA LYS A 62 7.26 -6.13 6.39
C LYS A 62 5.94 -6.65 5.82
N ALA A 63 5.04 -5.75 5.42
CA ALA A 63 3.76 -6.12 4.82
C ALA A 63 3.94 -6.82 3.46
N ASN A 64 4.89 -6.32 2.65
CA ASN A 64 5.22 -6.90 1.36
C ASN A 64 5.83 -8.31 1.48
N ASP A 65 6.75 -8.49 2.43
CA ASP A 65 7.37 -9.80 2.68
C ASP A 65 6.34 -10.80 3.20
N ALA A 66 5.47 -10.41 4.13
CA ALA A 66 4.39 -11.24 4.62
C ALA A 66 3.39 -11.61 3.50
N TYR A 67 3.03 -10.66 2.65
CA TYR A 67 2.17 -10.92 1.50
C TYR A 67 2.81 -11.95 0.55
N ARG A 68 4.09 -11.77 0.21
CA ARG A 68 4.80 -12.71 -0.68
C ARG A 68 4.89 -14.11 -0.09
N GLN A 69 5.14 -14.21 1.21
CA GLN A 69 5.19 -15.50 1.90
C GLN A 69 3.83 -16.21 1.85
N ILE A 70 2.73 -15.51 2.19
CA ILE A 70 1.37 -16.10 2.19
C ILE A 70 0.96 -16.52 0.79
N VAL A 71 1.28 -15.73 -0.24
CA VAL A 71 1.04 -16.11 -1.65
C VAL A 71 1.79 -17.39 -2.00
N GLY A 72 3.07 -17.50 -1.60
CA GLY A 72 3.85 -18.72 -1.79
C GLY A 72 3.23 -19.94 -1.11
N GLU A 73 2.83 -19.80 0.15
CA GLU A 73 2.17 -20.88 0.91
C GLU A 73 0.83 -21.32 0.29
N TYR A 74 0.07 -20.35 -0.24
CA TYR A 74 -1.19 -20.62 -0.94
C TYR A 74 -0.97 -21.38 -2.26
N GLU A 75 0.02 -20.99 -3.06
CA GLU A 75 0.35 -21.73 -4.29
C GLU A 75 0.87 -23.13 -4.00
N ASP A 76 1.65 -23.31 -2.94
CA ASP A 76 2.09 -24.64 -2.47
C ASP A 76 0.89 -25.51 -2.03
N LEU A 77 -0.08 -24.92 -1.33
CA LEU A 77 -1.31 -25.61 -0.94
C LEU A 77 -2.08 -26.09 -2.18
N LYS A 78 -2.30 -25.22 -3.16
CA LYS A 78 -2.96 -25.57 -4.44
C LYS A 78 -2.24 -26.69 -5.18
N ALA A 79 -0.89 -26.62 -5.22
CA ALA A 79 -0.10 -27.67 -5.84
C ALA A 79 -0.27 -29.02 -5.14
N LYS A 80 -0.31 -29.02 -3.79
CA LYS A 80 -0.57 -30.23 -2.99
C LYS A 80 -1.98 -30.79 -3.23
N VAL A 81 -3.01 -29.94 -3.24
CA VAL A 81 -4.38 -30.32 -3.56
C VAL A 81 -4.46 -30.96 -4.94
N SER A 82 -3.86 -30.32 -5.96
CA SER A 82 -3.83 -30.85 -7.31
C SER A 82 -3.12 -32.20 -7.42
N LYS A 83 -1.99 -32.37 -6.71
CA LYS A 83 -1.26 -33.63 -6.68
C LYS A 83 -2.07 -34.74 -6.01
N LEU A 84 -2.59 -34.49 -4.82
CA LEU A 84 -3.40 -35.49 -4.09
C LEU A 84 -4.67 -35.89 -4.88
N SER A 85 -5.31 -34.94 -5.56
CA SER A 85 -6.44 -35.24 -6.41
C SER A 85 -6.08 -36.25 -7.52
N LYS A 86 -4.93 -36.08 -8.18
CA LYS A 86 -4.42 -37.03 -9.19
C LYS A 86 -4.05 -38.37 -8.55
N ASP A 87 -3.47 -38.38 -7.37
CA ASP A 87 -3.10 -39.62 -6.68
C ASP A 87 -4.35 -40.40 -6.29
N VAL A 88 -5.42 -39.73 -5.81
CA VAL A 88 -6.75 -40.35 -5.53
C VAL A 88 -7.34 -40.97 -6.82
N GLU A 89 -7.32 -40.22 -7.93
CA GLU A 89 -7.81 -40.72 -9.22
C GLU A 89 -7.03 -41.95 -9.67
N LYS A 90 -5.69 -41.91 -9.58
CA LYS A 90 -4.80 -43.02 -9.90
C LYS A 90 -5.13 -44.25 -9.08
N LYS A 91 -5.23 -44.15 -7.73
CA LYS A 91 -5.58 -45.26 -6.85
C LYS A 91 -6.98 -45.80 -7.11
N THR A 92 -7.93 -44.94 -7.47
CA THR A 92 -9.28 -45.38 -7.89
C THR A 92 -9.21 -46.27 -9.14
N ASN A 93 -8.43 -45.87 -10.13
CA ASN A 93 -8.27 -46.60 -11.39
C ASN A 93 -7.53 -47.94 -11.15
N GLU A 94 -6.48 -47.95 -10.31
CA GLU A 94 -5.74 -49.16 -9.96
C GLU A 94 -6.61 -50.16 -9.19
N ALA A 95 -7.42 -49.68 -8.23
CA ALA A 95 -8.35 -50.52 -7.49
C ALA A 95 -9.40 -51.18 -8.42
N LEU A 96 -9.98 -50.37 -9.34
CA LEU A 96 -10.93 -50.89 -10.33
C LEU A 96 -10.30 -51.91 -11.28
N ALA A 97 -9.07 -51.68 -11.73
CA ALA A 97 -8.33 -52.63 -12.56
C ALA A 97 -8.08 -53.96 -11.83
N SER A 98 -7.61 -53.92 -10.60
CA SER A 98 -7.38 -55.10 -9.75
C SER A 98 -8.67 -55.90 -9.51
N LYS A 99 -9.78 -55.21 -9.23
CA LYS A 99 -11.10 -55.84 -9.09
C LYS A 99 -11.54 -56.54 -10.38
N LYS A 100 -11.39 -55.88 -11.55
CA LYS A 100 -11.70 -56.49 -12.86
C LYS A 100 -10.84 -57.70 -13.19
N ALA A 101 -9.59 -57.70 -12.70
CA ALA A 101 -8.66 -58.82 -12.86
C ALA A 101 -8.90 -59.96 -11.83
N GLY A 102 -9.92 -59.88 -10.98
CA GLY A 102 -10.23 -60.90 -9.97
C GLY A 102 -9.32 -60.84 -8.73
N ARG A 103 -8.45 -59.85 -8.59
CA ARG A 103 -7.50 -59.70 -7.49
C ARG A 103 -8.16 -58.84 -6.38
N MET A 104 -9.05 -59.47 -5.61
CA MET A 104 -9.91 -58.77 -4.65
C MET A 104 -9.10 -58.15 -3.50
N ASP A 105 -8.10 -58.90 -2.96
CA ASP A 105 -7.27 -58.41 -1.84
C ASP A 105 -6.46 -57.18 -2.23
N ASP A 106 -5.87 -57.15 -3.43
CA ASP A 106 -5.18 -55.99 -3.97
C ASP A 106 -6.12 -54.80 -4.16
N ALA A 107 -7.35 -55.06 -4.62
CA ALA A 107 -8.36 -54.04 -4.80
C ALA A 107 -8.80 -53.41 -3.48
N ILE A 108 -8.93 -54.17 -2.43
CA ILE A 108 -9.25 -53.70 -1.07
C ILE A 108 -8.12 -52.81 -0.53
N LEU A 109 -6.87 -53.26 -0.63
CA LEU A 109 -5.71 -52.50 -0.15
C LEU A 109 -5.61 -51.14 -0.87
N LEU A 110 -5.78 -51.11 -2.20
CA LEU A 110 -5.77 -49.89 -2.98
C LEU A 110 -6.94 -48.95 -2.68
N ALA A 111 -8.09 -49.49 -2.28
CA ALA A 111 -9.24 -48.69 -1.86
C ALA A 111 -9.00 -48.07 -0.45
N GLU A 112 -8.33 -48.76 0.46
CA GLU A 112 -7.91 -48.21 1.76
C GLU A 112 -6.90 -47.09 1.58
N GLU A 113 -5.86 -47.27 0.76
CA GLU A 113 -4.88 -46.22 0.42
C GLU A 113 -5.57 -44.99 -0.22
N ARG A 114 -6.58 -45.22 -1.08
CA ARG A 114 -7.37 -44.13 -1.66
C ARG A 114 -8.13 -43.34 -0.58
N GLU A 115 -8.71 -44.01 0.40
CA GLU A 115 -9.47 -43.38 1.47
C GLU A 115 -8.59 -42.48 2.35
N ASP A 116 -7.37 -42.96 2.64
CA ASP A 116 -6.37 -42.15 3.34
C ASP A 116 -5.98 -40.87 2.55
N LEU A 117 -5.79 -41.03 1.25
CA LEU A 117 -5.51 -39.84 0.37
C LEU A 117 -6.70 -38.91 0.30
N LEU A 118 -7.94 -39.42 0.26
CA LEU A 118 -9.14 -38.57 0.27
C LEU A 118 -9.28 -37.80 1.57
N THR A 119 -8.99 -38.42 2.70
CA THR A 119 -9.02 -37.73 4.00
C THR A 119 -8.02 -36.58 4.03
N GLN A 120 -6.79 -36.78 3.51
CA GLN A 120 -5.80 -35.74 3.39
C GLN A 120 -6.22 -34.65 2.42
N LEU A 121 -6.78 -35.01 1.27
CA LEU A 121 -7.26 -34.08 0.25
C LEU A 121 -8.38 -33.19 0.82
N THR A 122 -9.35 -33.79 1.50
CA THR A 122 -10.47 -33.05 2.11
C THR A 122 -9.95 -32.02 3.12
N GLY A 123 -9.02 -32.40 4.00
CA GLY A 123 -8.41 -31.46 4.95
C GLY A 123 -7.72 -30.28 4.29
N LEU A 124 -6.97 -30.51 3.19
CA LEU A 124 -6.33 -29.42 2.46
C LEU A 124 -7.34 -28.55 1.69
N GLN A 125 -8.42 -29.15 1.16
CA GLN A 125 -9.49 -28.40 0.48
C GLN A 125 -10.28 -27.51 1.45
N GLU A 126 -10.43 -27.91 2.72
CA GLU A 126 -11.03 -27.07 3.76
C GLU A 126 -10.15 -25.88 4.14
N ASP A 127 -8.82 -26.01 4.02
CA ASP A 127 -7.87 -24.95 4.31
C ASP A 127 -7.72 -23.96 3.15
N GLU A 128 -8.02 -24.36 1.91
CA GLU A 128 -7.87 -23.52 0.71
C GLU A 128 -8.62 -22.19 0.79
N PRO A 129 -9.94 -22.12 1.14
CA PRO A 129 -10.68 -20.88 1.24
C PRO A 129 -10.16 -19.98 2.38
N ARG A 130 -9.63 -20.56 3.46
CA ARG A 130 -9.03 -19.81 4.57
C ARG A 130 -7.74 -19.14 4.12
N MET A 131 -6.89 -19.87 3.40
CA MET A 131 -5.64 -19.33 2.85
C MET A 131 -5.92 -18.29 1.76
N ALA A 132 -6.91 -18.49 0.91
CA ALA A 132 -7.34 -17.51 -0.07
C ALA A 132 -7.82 -16.19 0.58
N ALA A 133 -8.54 -16.28 1.70
CA ALA A 133 -8.95 -15.11 2.48
C ALA A 133 -7.72 -14.38 3.09
N ALA A 134 -6.75 -15.14 3.64
CA ALA A 134 -5.52 -14.58 4.18
C ALA A 134 -4.68 -13.86 3.11
N VAL A 135 -4.61 -14.39 1.89
CA VAL A 135 -3.95 -13.72 0.74
C VAL A 135 -4.60 -12.37 0.45
N LYS A 136 -5.93 -12.31 0.38
CA LYS A 136 -6.67 -11.05 0.14
C LYS A 136 -6.43 -10.01 1.25
N GLU A 137 -6.41 -10.46 2.50
CA GLU A 137 -6.15 -9.56 3.63
C GLU A 137 -4.72 -9.03 3.59
N ALA A 138 -3.72 -9.90 3.34
CA ALA A 138 -2.33 -9.50 3.19
C ALA A 138 -2.11 -8.52 2.03
N GLU A 139 -2.79 -8.73 0.89
CA GLU A 139 -2.78 -7.82 -0.24
C GLU A 139 -3.35 -6.45 0.12
N ALA A 140 -4.48 -6.42 0.84
CA ALA A 140 -5.09 -5.18 1.29
C ALA A 140 -4.17 -4.39 2.22
N ILE A 141 -3.51 -5.06 3.18
CA ILE A 141 -2.54 -4.45 4.09
C ILE A 141 -1.33 -3.92 3.33
N ASN A 142 -0.77 -4.71 2.41
CA ASN A 142 0.36 -4.30 1.57
C ASN A 142 0.02 -3.06 0.74
N THR A 143 -1.15 -3.06 0.11
CA THR A 143 -1.65 -1.91 -0.67
C THR A 143 -1.87 -0.67 0.21
N ALA A 144 -2.43 -0.82 1.40
CA ALA A 144 -2.67 0.27 2.33
C ALA A 144 -1.36 0.89 2.84
N THR A 145 -0.37 0.05 3.19
CA THR A 145 0.95 0.53 3.64
C THR A 145 1.71 1.23 2.52
N GLN A 146 1.64 0.73 1.29
CA GLN A 146 2.21 1.38 0.11
C GLN A 146 1.60 2.76 -0.16
N ARG A 147 0.26 2.85 -0.10
CA ARG A 147 -0.44 4.13 -0.25
C ARG A 147 -0.01 5.13 0.81
N LYS A 148 0.05 4.70 2.08
CA LYS A 148 0.48 5.54 3.19
C LYS A 148 1.89 6.08 3.01
N LEU A 149 2.81 5.24 2.57
CA LEU A 149 4.20 5.65 2.26
C LEU A 149 4.23 6.70 1.13
N LYS A 150 3.45 6.47 0.06
CA LYS A 150 3.35 7.43 -1.07
C LYS A 150 2.75 8.76 -0.62
N GLU A 151 1.71 8.73 0.21
CA GLU A 151 1.09 9.93 0.78
C GLU A 151 2.08 10.73 1.63
N LEU A 152 2.82 10.08 2.54
CA LEU A 152 3.81 10.75 3.39
C LEU A 152 4.89 11.45 2.56
N LYS A 153 5.41 10.78 1.51
CA LYS A 153 6.40 11.37 0.59
C LYS A 153 5.82 12.60 -0.15
N LYS A 154 4.57 12.52 -0.60
CA LYS A 154 3.88 13.63 -1.26
C LYS A 154 3.63 14.79 -0.30
N ASP A 155 3.17 14.50 0.90
CA ASP A 155 2.90 15.50 1.93
C ASP A 155 4.18 16.19 2.39
N GLN A 156 5.28 15.47 2.56
CA GLN A 156 6.60 16.05 2.85
C GLN A 156 6.95 17.12 1.81
N THR A 157 6.91 16.75 0.53
CA THR A 157 7.24 17.68 -0.57
C THR A 157 6.35 18.93 -0.53
N ARG A 158 5.04 18.73 -0.33
CA ARG A 158 4.07 19.83 -0.29
C ARG A 158 4.29 20.76 0.89
N VAL A 159 4.49 20.19 2.09
CA VAL A 159 4.63 20.98 3.32
C VAL A 159 5.97 21.71 3.34
N VAL A 160 7.06 21.05 2.98
CA VAL A 160 8.40 21.68 2.92
C VAL A 160 8.39 22.84 1.92
N SER A 161 7.88 22.64 0.70
CA SER A 161 7.80 23.70 -0.31
C SER A 161 6.94 24.90 0.14
N LYS A 162 5.85 24.62 0.90
CA LYS A 162 5.01 25.70 1.43
C LYS A 162 5.74 26.49 2.52
N LEU A 163 6.49 25.82 3.40
CA LEU A 163 7.26 26.50 4.44
C LEU A 163 8.42 27.30 3.85
N GLU A 164 9.15 26.78 2.87
CA GLU A 164 10.18 27.51 2.14
C GLU A 164 9.63 28.78 1.45
N SER A 165 8.43 28.67 0.85
CA SER A 165 7.75 29.82 0.27
C SER A 165 7.38 30.86 1.32
N ASN A 166 6.89 30.44 2.47
CA ASN A 166 6.54 31.33 3.57
C ASN A 166 7.79 32.04 4.17
N GLU A 167 8.92 31.32 4.32
CA GLU A 167 10.17 31.92 4.78
C GLU A 167 10.68 32.99 3.78
N LYS A 168 10.63 32.70 2.49
CA LYS A 168 10.99 33.68 1.45
C LYS A 168 10.08 34.91 1.50
N MET A 169 8.77 34.72 1.67
CA MET A 169 7.83 35.82 1.82
C MET A 169 8.12 36.66 3.05
N LYS A 170 8.39 36.00 4.20
CA LYS A 170 8.76 36.70 5.43
C LYS A 170 10.02 37.53 5.26
N ALA A 171 11.09 36.97 4.67
CA ALA A 171 12.34 37.70 4.37
C ALA A 171 12.08 38.93 3.49
N ILE A 172 11.18 38.82 2.49
CA ILE A 172 10.78 39.96 1.64
C ILE A 172 10.06 41.04 2.45
N TYR A 173 9.19 40.66 3.39
CA TYR A 173 8.47 41.59 4.25
C TYR A 173 9.41 42.26 5.27
N ASP A 174 10.36 41.50 5.85
CA ASP A 174 11.37 42.04 6.76
C ASP A 174 12.28 43.04 6.03
N ASP A 175 12.74 42.74 4.81
CA ASP A 175 13.47 43.66 3.90
C ASP A 175 12.68 44.91 3.56
N LEU A 176 11.36 44.79 3.35
CA LEU A 176 10.47 45.91 3.06
C LEU A 176 10.28 46.82 4.29
N ASP A 177 10.23 46.26 5.46
CA ASP A 177 10.09 47.03 6.72
C ASP A 177 11.39 47.76 7.08
N ASP A 178 12.55 47.19 6.83
CA ASP A 178 13.85 47.86 6.91
C ASP A 178 14.02 48.97 5.88
N LEU A 179 13.51 48.76 4.67
CA LEU A 179 13.49 49.81 3.61
C LEU A 179 12.56 50.96 3.95
N LYS A 180 11.41 50.74 4.61
CA LYS A 180 10.50 51.79 5.07
C LYS A 180 11.12 52.69 6.14
N ARG A 181 12.11 52.21 6.87
CA ARG A 181 12.83 52.95 7.90
C ARG A 181 13.93 53.84 7.35
N THR A 182 14.37 53.60 6.10
CA THR A 182 15.38 54.41 5.40
C THR A 182 14.73 55.42 4.47
N THR A 183 14.86 56.70 4.74
CA THR A 183 14.12 57.85 4.19
C THR A 183 14.52 58.24 2.75
N ASP A 184 14.51 57.36 1.79
CA ASP A 184 14.78 57.68 0.39
C ASP A 184 13.72 57.04 -0.53
N THR A 185 12.60 57.75 -0.69
CA THR A 185 11.31 57.19 -1.23
C THR A 185 11.39 56.73 -2.68
N ASP A 186 12.24 57.32 -3.53
CA ASP A 186 12.27 56.99 -4.96
C ASP A 186 13.15 55.78 -5.30
N LYS A 187 14.26 55.59 -4.57
CA LYS A 187 15.05 54.32 -4.64
C LYS A 187 14.31 53.14 -4.04
N LEU A 188 13.48 53.40 -3.03
CA LEU A 188 12.63 52.43 -2.37
C LEU A 188 11.61 51.78 -3.32
N LEU A 189 10.87 52.59 -4.05
CA LEU A 189 9.85 52.14 -5.00
C LEU A 189 10.43 51.31 -6.15
N GLY A 190 11.60 51.66 -6.65
CA GLY A 190 12.33 50.91 -7.69
C GLY A 190 12.77 49.52 -7.16
N SER A 191 13.42 49.48 -6.02
CA SER A 191 13.92 48.27 -5.40
C SER A 191 12.78 47.30 -4.97
N ILE A 192 11.65 47.83 -4.48
CA ILE A 192 10.46 47.08 -4.15
C ILE A 192 9.87 46.40 -5.40
N LYS A 193 9.75 47.18 -6.49
CA LYS A 193 9.17 46.68 -7.74
C LYS A 193 10.04 45.56 -8.34
N ASP A 194 11.35 45.69 -8.28
CA ASP A 194 12.29 44.69 -8.79
C ASP A 194 12.30 43.43 -7.96
N LYS A 195 12.29 43.54 -6.61
CA LYS A 195 12.24 42.37 -5.70
C LYS A 195 10.90 41.60 -5.78
N VAL A 196 9.77 42.30 -5.84
CA VAL A 196 8.44 41.69 -6.02
C VAL A 196 8.36 41.02 -7.41
N THR A 197 8.92 41.62 -8.43
CA THR A 197 8.94 41.05 -9.79
C THR A 197 9.81 39.76 -9.82
N LYS A 198 11.00 39.79 -9.20
CA LYS A 198 11.87 38.60 -9.08
C LYS A 198 11.23 37.49 -8.23
N GLY A 199 10.66 37.83 -7.08
CA GLY A 199 9.94 36.87 -6.24
C GLY A 199 8.76 36.21 -6.93
N ASN A 200 7.98 36.99 -7.69
CA ASN A 200 6.88 36.46 -8.50
C ASN A 200 7.37 35.59 -9.67
N GLN A 201 8.51 35.94 -10.30
CA GLN A 201 9.13 35.13 -11.35
C GLN A 201 9.67 33.81 -10.81
N GLU A 202 10.31 33.80 -9.63
CA GLU A 202 10.78 32.58 -8.96
C GLU A 202 9.60 31.66 -8.55
N ILE A 203 8.51 32.24 -8.01
CA ILE A 203 7.29 31.50 -7.66
C ILE A 203 6.62 30.96 -8.93
N ALA A 204 6.54 31.74 -9.97
CA ALA A 204 5.98 31.32 -11.27
C ALA A 204 6.86 30.26 -11.92
N GLY A 205 8.18 30.37 -11.85
CA GLY A 205 9.14 29.39 -12.33
C GLY A 205 9.04 28.07 -11.57
N ALA A 206 9.00 28.13 -10.24
CA ALA A 206 8.81 26.95 -9.39
C ALA A 206 7.44 26.26 -9.65
N LYS A 207 6.40 27.05 -9.87
CA LYS A 207 5.06 26.55 -10.22
C LYS A 207 5.03 25.92 -11.62
N ALA A 208 5.74 26.51 -12.59
CA ALA A 208 5.86 25.97 -13.95
C ALA A 208 6.65 24.65 -13.98
N ILE A 209 7.76 24.56 -13.23
CA ILE A 209 8.57 23.34 -13.08
C ILE A 209 7.72 22.24 -12.43
N ARG A 210 6.96 22.58 -11.38
CA ARG A 210 6.08 21.62 -10.69
C ARG A 210 4.93 21.14 -11.60
N ASN A 211 4.30 22.03 -12.36
CA ASN A 211 3.22 21.65 -13.29
C ASN A 211 3.72 20.87 -14.51
N ASN A 212 5.01 20.97 -14.84
CA ASN A 212 5.64 20.21 -15.91
C ASN A 212 6.35 18.94 -15.44
N SER A 213 6.40 18.67 -14.12
CA SER A 213 7.00 17.44 -13.62
C SER A 213 6.24 16.23 -14.15
N LEU A 214 6.98 15.20 -14.51
CA LEU A 214 6.43 13.93 -15.04
C LEU A 214 5.38 13.34 -14.09
N ASP A 215 5.60 13.48 -12.78
CA ASP A 215 4.71 12.98 -11.72
C ASP A 215 3.33 13.65 -11.74
N VAL A 216 3.27 14.99 -11.96
CA VAL A 216 1.98 15.70 -12.04
C VAL A 216 1.23 15.33 -13.32
N LYS A 217 1.95 15.12 -14.42
CA LYS A 217 1.35 14.66 -15.69
C LYS A 217 0.83 13.22 -15.57
N LEU A 218 1.58 12.34 -14.93
CA LEU A 218 1.17 10.96 -14.63
C LEU A 218 -0.04 10.93 -13.68
N GLU A 219 -0.03 11.70 -12.58
CA GLU A 219 -1.16 11.78 -11.65
C GLU A 219 -2.43 12.32 -12.32
N SER A 220 -2.31 13.30 -13.22
CA SER A 220 -3.43 13.82 -13.99
C SER A 220 -3.96 12.82 -15.04
N ALA A 221 -3.08 11.98 -15.60
CA ALA A 221 -3.44 10.93 -16.53
C ALA A 221 -4.11 9.75 -15.78
N GLU A 222 -3.56 9.33 -14.64
CA GLU A 222 -4.16 8.30 -13.78
C GLU A 222 -5.55 8.74 -13.27
N THR A 223 -5.71 9.99 -12.86
CA THR A 223 -6.99 10.52 -12.40
C THR A 223 -8.03 10.54 -13.52
N ARG A 224 -7.63 10.90 -14.75
CA ARG A 224 -8.51 10.83 -15.92
C ARG A 224 -8.87 9.41 -16.28
N ALA A 225 -7.92 8.48 -16.24
CA ALA A 225 -8.18 7.05 -16.50
C ALA A 225 -9.14 6.44 -15.47
N ARG A 226 -8.98 6.75 -14.19
CA ARG A 226 -9.91 6.31 -13.12
C ARG A 226 -11.32 6.87 -13.32
N LYS A 227 -11.41 8.15 -13.71
CA LYS A 227 -12.70 8.80 -13.97
C LYS A 227 -13.39 8.22 -15.20
N ALA A 228 -12.64 7.91 -16.25
CA ALA A 228 -13.16 7.24 -17.46
C ALA A 228 -13.63 5.82 -17.14
N SER A 229 -12.88 5.04 -16.35
CA SER A 229 -13.28 3.70 -15.90
C SER A 229 -14.53 3.72 -15.01
N ALA A 230 -14.64 4.71 -14.10
CA ALA A 230 -15.84 4.88 -13.28
C ALA A 230 -17.07 5.26 -14.11
N LEU A 231 -16.91 6.11 -15.12
CA LEU A 231 -18.00 6.47 -16.03
C LEU A 231 -18.44 5.30 -16.90
N SER A 232 -17.50 4.50 -17.44
CA SER A 232 -17.85 3.29 -18.22
C SER A 232 -18.59 2.26 -17.38
N PHE A 233 -18.22 2.10 -16.11
CA PHE A 233 -18.94 1.23 -15.17
C PHE A 233 -20.37 1.73 -14.90
N LEU A 234 -20.57 3.03 -14.74
CA LEU A 234 -21.90 3.61 -14.56
C LEU A 234 -22.77 3.44 -15.84
N ASP A 235 -22.18 3.60 -17.02
CA ASP A 235 -22.85 3.37 -18.30
C ASP A 235 -23.22 1.88 -18.53
N GLU A 236 -22.44 0.95 -17.98
CA GLU A 236 -22.78 -0.48 -17.99
C GLU A 236 -23.93 -0.81 -17.04
N LEU A 237 -23.99 -0.19 -15.88
CA LEU A 237 -25.08 -0.35 -14.92
C LEU A 237 -26.43 0.15 -15.48
N ASP A 238 -26.42 1.23 -16.28
CA ASP A 238 -27.62 1.76 -16.92
C ASP A 238 -28.12 0.89 -18.09
N LYS A 239 -27.29 0.03 -18.67
CA LYS A 239 -27.62 -0.89 -19.77
C LYS A 239 -28.10 -2.26 -19.29
N THR A 240 -27.98 -2.58 -17.99
CA THR A 240 -28.53 -3.83 -17.45
C THR A 240 -30.03 -3.70 -17.27
N PRO A 241 -30.87 -4.46 -18.04
CA PRO A 241 -32.30 -4.39 -17.87
C PRO A 241 -32.69 -4.86 -16.47
N LYS A 242 -33.44 -4.02 -15.76
CA LYS A 242 -34.08 -4.41 -14.51
C LYS A 242 -35.11 -5.50 -14.85
N ASN A 243 -34.76 -6.76 -14.56
CA ASN A 243 -35.73 -7.85 -14.45
C ASN A 243 -36.40 -7.81 -13.09
#